data_454873853d928c936f5d6741e7dd0212
#
_entry.id   454873853d928c936f5d6741e7dd0212
#
_cell.length_a   1.000
_cell.length_b   1.000
_cell.length_c   1.000
_cell.angle_alpha   90.00
_cell.angle_beta   90.00
_cell.angle_gamma   90.00
#
_symmetry.space_group_name_H-M   'P 1'
#
loop_
_entity.id
_entity.type
_entity.pdbx_description
1 polymer ?
#
loop_
_entity_poly.entity_id
_entity_poly.type
_entity_poly.pdbx_seq_one_letter_code
_entity_poly.pdbx_strand_id
1 'polypeptide(L)'
;TLVSIMHVNNEIGVINDIAGIGEVCRAAKVFYHVDAAQSAGKIPVDLETLKVDLMSLSAHKMYGPKGVGVLYVRRKPRVRLEAQMHGGGHERGMRSGTLATHQLVGMGECCRIAQMEMASEAARTLALRERLRQGFDDMEEVYVNGDLNAHVPGIINISFNYVEGESLIMSLPEIALSSGSACTSASLEPSYVLRALGMNDELAHSSLRFSVGRFTTEEDVDGAI
;
A
#
# COMPACT_ATOMS: atom_id res chain seq x y z
N THR A 1 -23.14 8.61 -7.36
CA THR A 1 -22.45 7.30 -7.31
C THR A 1 -20.96 7.53 -7.34
N LEU A 2 -20.21 6.76 -6.58
CA LEU A 2 -18.76 6.82 -6.44
C LEU A 2 -18.19 5.38 -6.55
N VAL A 3 -17.13 5.21 -7.33
CA VAL A 3 -16.27 4.01 -7.28
C VAL A 3 -15.04 4.38 -6.46
N SER A 4 -14.67 3.56 -5.49
CA SER A 4 -13.48 3.75 -4.66
C SER A 4 -12.67 2.45 -4.64
N ILE A 5 -11.42 2.52 -5.10
CA ILE A 5 -10.53 1.34 -5.25
C ILE A 5 -9.13 1.70 -4.75
N MET A 6 -8.47 0.78 -4.06
CA MET A 6 -7.04 0.93 -3.74
C MET A 6 -6.18 0.71 -4.99
N HIS A 7 -5.12 1.50 -5.15
CA HIS A 7 -4.16 1.31 -6.25
C HIS A 7 -3.29 0.06 -6.03
N VAL A 8 -2.80 -0.12 -4.81
CA VAL A 8 -1.98 -1.28 -4.41
C VAL A 8 -2.60 -1.91 -3.18
N ASN A 9 -2.79 -3.23 -3.23
CA ASN A 9 -3.28 -3.97 -2.07
C ASN A 9 -2.19 -4.02 -0.99
N ASN A 10 -2.55 -3.69 0.24
CA ASN A 10 -1.62 -3.58 1.36
C ASN A 10 -1.14 -4.92 1.93
N GLU A 11 -1.80 -6.02 1.59
CA GLU A 11 -1.46 -7.35 2.09
C GLU A 11 -0.60 -8.12 1.09
N ILE A 12 -1.01 -8.15 -0.16
CA ILE A 12 -0.39 -8.96 -1.21
C ILE A 12 0.44 -8.15 -2.22
N GLY A 13 0.47 -6.81 -2.11
CA GLY A 13 1.29 -5.94 -2.96
C GLY A 13 0.85 -5.80 -4.42
N VAL A 14 -0.26 -6.41 -4.82
CA VAL A 14 -0.78 -6.38 -6.20
C VAL A 14 -1.26 -4.99 -6.58
N ILE A 15 -0.91 -4.56 -7.79
CA ILE A 15 -1.28 -3.28 -8.39
C ILE A 15 -2.57 -3.47 -9.19
N ASN A 16 -3.61 -2.70 -8.89
CA ASN A 16 -4.84 -2.65 -9.67
C ASN A 16 -4.70 -1.73 -10.89
N ASP A 17 -5.33 -2.08 -11.99
CA ASP A 17 -5.38 -1.24 -13.20
C ASP A 17 -6.29 -0.02 -13.00
N ILE A 18 -5.78 0.99 -12.29
CA ILE A 18 -6.51 2.24 -12.04
C ILE A 18 -6.71 3.07 -13.32
N ALA A 19 -5.93 2.84 -14.37
CA ALA A 19 -6.09 3.51 -15.64
C ALA A 19 -7.33 2.97 -16.37
N GLY A 20 -7.42 1.65 -16.56
CA GLY A 20 -8.57 1.01 -17.20
C GLY A 20 -9.87 1.23 -16.43
N ILE A 21 -9.83 1.11 -15.09
CA ILE A 21 -11.00 1.42 -14.25
C ILE A 21 -11.42 2.88 -14.40
N GLY A 22 -10.46 3.81 -14.48
CA GLY A 22 -10.71 5.24 -14.68
C GLY A 22 -11.41 5.53 -16.02
N GLU A 23 -11.06 4.80 -17.09
CA GLU A 23 -11.75 4.91 -18.40
C GLU A 23 -13.22 4.48 -18.28
N VAL A 24 -13.49 3.36 -17.63
CA VAL A 24 -14.86 2.85 -17.41
C VAL A 24 -15.68 3.84 -16.57
N CYS A 25 -15.11 4.34 -15.46
CA CYS A 25 -15.78 5.33 -14.60
C CYS A 25 -16.08 6.62 -15.37
N ARG A 26 -15.14 7.11 -16.18
CA ARG A 26 -15.30 8.31 -17.00
C ARG A 26 -16.40 8.14 -18.06
N ALA A 27 -16.43 7.00 -18.74
CA ALA A 27 -17.47 6.67 -19.73
C ALA A 27 -18.86 6.58 -19.06
N ALA A 28 -18.94 6.00 -17.87
CA ALA A 28 -20.18 5.87 -17.09
C ALA A 28 -20.58 7.18 -16.34
N LYS A 29 -19.75 8.23 -16.40
CA LYS A 29 -19.94 9.50 -15.65
C LYS A 29 -20.07 9.30 -14.14
N VAL A 30 -19.30 8.37 -13.61
CA VAL A 30 -19.22 8.06 -12.17
C VAL A 30 -17.92 8.64 -11.62
N PHE A 31 -17.97 9.24 -10.42
CA PHE A 31 -16.77 9.71 -9.76
C PHE A 31 -15.87 8.55 -9.36
N TYR A 32 -14.56 8.75 -9.50
CA TYR A 32 -13.57 7.74 -9.22
C TYR A 32 -12.56 8.23 -8.17
N HIS A 33 -12.53 7.54 -7.05
CA HIS A 33 -11.56 7.72 -5.98
C HIS A 33 -10.57 6.55 -5.97
N VAL A 34 -9.30 6.89 -5.81
CA VAL A 34 -8.21 5.93 -5.66
C VAL A 34 -7.54 6.11 -4.29
N ASP A 35 -7.45 5.05 -3.52
CA ASP A 35 -6.57 5.00 -2.36
C ASP A 35 -5.15 4.66 -2.83
N ALA A 36 -4.25 5.66 -2.80
CA ALA A 36 -2.87 5.53 -3.20
C ALA A 36 -1.90 5.44 -2.00
N ALA A 37 -2.39 5.12 -0.81
CA ALA A 37 -1.55 5.05 0.40
C ALA A 37 -0.39 4.07 0.25
N GLN A 38 -0.56 2.98 -0.49
CA GLN A 38 0.50 1.98 -0.70
C GLN A 38 1.32 2.20 -1.99
N SER A 39 0.87 3.04 -2.92
CA SER A 39 1.53 3.28 -4.20
C SER A 39 2.31 4.59 -4.25
N ALA A 40 1.81 5.64 -3.58
CA ALA A 40 2.45 6.95 -3.59
C ALA A 40 3.89 6.87 -3.09
N GLY A 41 4.82 7.45 -3.86
CA GLY A 41 6.25 7.43 -3.56
C GLY A 41 6.96 6.09 -3.77
N LYS A 42 6.26 5.05 -4.27
CA LYS A 42 6.84 3.72 -4.55
C LYS A 42 6.78 3.34 -6.02
N ILE A 43 5.72 3.76 -6.70
CA ILE A 43 5.52 3.59 -8.15
C ILE A 43 5.03 4.90 -8.75
N PRO A 44 5.26 5.15 -10.06
CA PRO A 44 4.81 6.37 -10.71
C PRO A 44 3.29 6.54 -10.67
N VAL A 45 2.83 7.75 -10.36
CA VAL A 45 1.44 8.16 -10.42
C VAL A 45 1.35 9.50 -11.14
N ASP A 46 0.74 9.52 -12.32
CA ASP A 46 0.55 10.73 -13.13
C ASP A 46 -0.94 11.06 -13.26
N LEU A 47 -1.40 12.06 -12.51
CA LEU A 47 -2.79 12.50 -12.51
C LEU A 47 -3.20 13.34 -13.73
N GLU A 48 -2.24 13.72 -14.58
CA GLU A 48 -2.56 14.37 -15.88
C GLU A 48 -3.10 13.32 -16.86
N THR A 49 -2.55 12.12 -16.85
CA THR A 49 -2.97 11.03 -17.74
C THR A 49 -4.08 10.16 -17.15
N LEU A 50 -4.04 9.89 -15.83
CA LEU A 50 -5.02 9.06 -15.15
C LEU A 50 -6.37 9.77 -14.97
N LYS A 51 -7.47 9.09 -15.25
CA LYS A 51 -8.85 9.61 -15.12
C LYS A 51 -9.41 9.43 -13.69
N VAL A 52 -8.60 9.80 -12.70
CA VAL A 52 -8.95 9.75 -11.28
C VAL A 52 -9.50 11.11 -10.85
N ASP A 53 -10.60 11.14 -10.13
CA ASP A 53 -11.25 12.36 -9.65
C ASP A 53 -10.79 12.75 -8.24
N LEU A 54 -10.52 11.75 -7.41
CA LEU A 54 -10.07 11.89 -6.02
C LEU A 54 -8.95 10.88 -5.75
N MET A 55 -7.94 11.29 -4.98
CA MET A 55 -6.87 10.36 -4.57
C MET A 55 -6.42 10.65 -3.14
N SER A 56 -6.39 9.60 -2.32
CA SER A 56 -5.89 9.67 -0.94
C SER A 56 -4.43 9.23 -0.87
N LEU A 57 -3.62 9.99 -0.12
CA LEU A 57 -2.22 9.70 0.15
C LEU A 57 -1.94 9.80 1.65
N SER A 58 -0.95 9.06 2.14
CA SER A 58 -0.55 9.05 3.55
C SER A 58 0.96 9.25 3.69
N ALA A 59 1.37 10.27 4.47
CA ALA A 59 2.78 10.62 4.63
C ALA A 59 3.62 9.49 5.24
N HIS A 60 3.11 8.82 6.30
CA HIS A 60 3.87 7.79 7.00
C HIS A 60 4.11 6.51 6.17
N LYS A 61 3.45 6.37 5.02
CA LYS A 61 3.73 5.29 4.06
C LYS A 61 4.84 5.66 3.06
N MET A 62 5.30 6.92 3.10
CA MET A 62 6.39 7.47 2.28
C MET A 62 7.53 8.02 3.16
N TYR A 63 7.74 7.42 4.35
CA TYR A 63 8.75 7.85 5.33
C TYR A 63 8.54 9.26 5.90
N GLY A 64 7.36 9.82 5.74
CA GLY A 64 6.94 11.10 6.29
C GLY A 64 6.29 10.99 7.67
N PRO A 65 5.82 12.10 8.25
CA PRO A 65 5.24 12.13 9.58
C PRO A 65 3.90 11.37 9.65
N LYS A 66 3.65 10.73 10.81
CA LYS A 66 2.33 10.16 11.13
C LYS A 66 1.31 11.27 11.37
N GLY A 67 0.03 10.97 11.13
CA GLY A 67 -1.07 11.88 11.42
C GLY A 67 -1.38 12.91 10.33
N VAL A 68 -0.71 12.85 9.18
CA VAL A 68 -0.99 13.71 8.02
C VAL A 68 -1.13 12.88 6.74
N GLY A 69 -2.05 13.31 5.91
CA GLY A 69 -2.27 12.80 4.56
C GLY A 69 -2.79 13.90 3.65
N VAL A 70 -2.97 13.57 2.39
CA VAL A 70 -3.47 14.47 1.34
C VAL A 70 -4.64 13.83 0.63
N LEU A 71 -5.66 14.62 0.34
CA LEU A 71 -6.70 14.30 -0.62
C LEU A 71 -6.50 15.18 -1.87
N TYR A 72 -6.12 14.55 -2.98
CA TYR A 72 -6.20 15.20 -4.28
C TYR A 72 -7.66 15.30 -4.70
N VAL A 73 -8.05 16.47 -5.19
CA VAL A 73 -9.40 16.75 -5.72
C VAL A 73 -9.27 17.37 -7.10
N ARG A 74 -9.74 16.67 -8.13
CA ARG A 74 -9.63 17.12 -9.52
C ARG A 74 -10.40 18.40 -9.76
N ARG A 75 -9.75 19.36 -10.44
CA ARG A 75 -10.37 20.66 -10.77
C ARG A 75 -11.08 20.66 -12.13
N LYS A 76 -10.64 19.83 -13.07
CA LYS A 76 -11.19 19.73 -14.44
C LYS A 76 -11.23 18.26 -14.89
N PRO A 77 -12.41 17.64 -15.07
CA PRO A 77 -13.73 18.16 -14.70
C PRO A 77 -13.81 18.42 -13.19
N ARG A 78 -14.63 19.42 -12.81
CA ARG A 78 -14.67 19.87 -11.40
C ARG A 78 -15.38 18.88 -10.50
N VAL A 79 -14.66 18.39 -9.51
CA VAL A 79 -15.23 17.67 -8.36
C VAL A 79 -15.59 18.68 -7.26
N ARG A 80 -16.77 18.52 -6.67
CA ARG A 80 -17.21 19.31 -5.50
C ARG A 80 -17.36 18.38 -4.32
N LEU A 81 -16.76 18.78 -3.21
CA LEU A 81 -16.88 18.11 -1.93
C LEU A 81 -17.67 18.98 -0.97
N GLU A 82 -18.51 18.36 -0.18
CA GLU A 82 -19.13 18.98 0.98
C GLU A 82 -18.20 18.82 2.18
N ALA A 83 -17.90 19.94 2.84
CA ALA A 83 -17.05 19.95 4.02
C ALA A 83 -17.70 19.16 5.16
N GLN A 84 -16.95 18.27 5.79
CA GLN A 84 -17.37 17.53 6.98
C GLN A 84 -16.93 18.22 8.28
N MET A 85 -15.94 19.13 8.18
CA MET A 85 -15.42 19.94 9.29
C MET A 85 -15.57 21.40 8.94
N HIS A 86 -16.48 22.08 9.63
CA HIS A 86 -16.78 23.50 9.43
C HIS A 86 -15.96 24.39 10.37
N GLY A 87 -15.80 25.68 10.03
CA GLY A 87 -15.06 26.66 10.85
C GLY A 87 -14.36 27.72 9.99
N GLY A 88 -13.08 27.98 10.24
CA GLY A 88 -12.31 29.08 9.68
C GLY A 88 -11.97 29.01 8.18
N GLY A 89 -12.54 28.10 7.42
CA GLY A 89 -12.40 28.06 5.95
C GLY A 89 -11.04 27.58 5.44
N HIS A 90 -10.23 26.92 6.27
CA HIS A 90 -8.95 26.35 5.86
C HIS A 90 -9.15 25.31 4.74
N GLU A 91 -8.07 24.98 4.04
CA GLU A 91 -8.08 24.06 2.90
C GLU A 91 -9.16 24.43 1.87
N ARG A 92 -9.28 25.72 1.55
CA ARG A 92 -10.26 26.26 0.60
C ARG A 92 -11.73 25.98 1.00
N GLY A 93 -11.98 25.91 2.29
CA GLY A 93 -13.29 25.60 2.86
C GLY A 93 -13.65 24.12 2.89
N MET A 94 -12.79 23.24 2.40
CA MET A 94 -13.08 21.80 2.36
C MET A 94 -12.82 21.09 3.70
N ARG A 95 -11.89 21.61 4.50
CA ARG A 95 -11.55 21.06 5.82
C ARG A 95 -11.03 22.15 6.73
N SER A 96 -11.84 22.59 7.65
CA SER A 96 -11.46 23.62 8.63
C SER A 96 -10.66 23.06 9.80
N GLY A 97 -9.85 23.92 10.43
CA GLY A 97 -8.98 23.64 11.57
C GLY A 97 -7.59 24.19 11.34
N THR A 98 -6.95 24.69 12.39
CA THR A 98 -5.56 25.19 12.32
C THR A 98 -4.66 24.13 11.70
N LEU A 99 -3.87 24.54 10.71
CA LEU A 99 -3.01 23.62 9.97
C LEU A 99 -1.82 23.16 10.83
N ALA A 100 -1.57 21.85 10.85
CA ALA A 100 -0.38 21.26 11.47
C ALA A 100 0.83 21.50 10.56
N THR A 101 1.37 22.73 10.52
CA THR A 101 2.36 23.18 9.55
C THR A 101 3.62 22.32 9.50
N HIS A 102 4.10 21.85 10.64
CA HIS A 102 5.25 20.96 10.73
C HIS A 102 5.01 19.61 10.02
N GLN A 103 3.80 19.04 10.13
CA GLN A 103 3.43 17.82 9.43
C GLN A 103 3.26 18.05 7.93
N LEU A 104 2.68 19.20 7.53
CA LEU A 104 2.51 19.54 6.12
C LEU A 104 3.86 19.76 5.43
N VAL A 105 4.81 20.44 6.10
CA VAL A 105 6.19 20.59 5.60
C VAL A 105 6.86 19.21 5.46
N GLY A 106 6.73 18.34 6.46
CA GLY A 106 7.22 16.97 6.40
C GLY A 106 6.59 16.15 5.27
N MET A 107 5.29 16.30 5.02
CA MET A 107 4.61 15.67 3.87
C MET A 107 5.18 16.18 2.54
N GLY A 108 5.39 17.49 2.41
CA GLY A 108 5.99 18.09 1.22
C GLY A 108 7.41 17.57 0.96
N GLU A 109 8.21 17.45 2.02
CA GLU A 109 9.58 16.96 1.92
C GLU A 109 9.63 15.47 1.54
N CYS A 110 8.80 14.61 2.13
CA CYS A 110 8.78 13.20 1.74
C CYS A 110 8.32 13.00 0.29
N CYS A 111 7.41 13.84 -0.23
CA CYS A 111 7.05 13.83 -1.65
C CYS A 111 8.23 14.25 -2.55
N ARG A 112 9.00 15.27 -2.14
CA ARG A 112 10.18 15.73 -2.87
C ARG A 112 11.26 14.65 -2.94
N ILE A 113 11.54 13.99 -1.82
CA ILE A 113 12.50 12.88 -1.75
C ILE A 113 12.02 11.72 -2.61
N ALA A 114 10.75 11.35 -2.49
CA ALA A 114 10.17 10.27 -3.30
C ALA A 114 10.31 10.56 -4.80
N GLN A 115 10.06 11.79 -5.24
CA GLN A 115 10.22 12.18 -6.65
C GLN A 115 11.65 11.98 -7.14
N MET A 116 12.65 12.23 -6.30
CA MET A 116 14.07 12.11 -6.66
C MET A 116 14.58 10.66 -6.62
N GLU A 117 14.13 9.88 -5.66
CA GLU A 117 14.71 8.58 -5.32
C GLU A 117 13.84 7.39 -5.72
N MET A 118 12.57 7.58 -6.06
CA MET A 118 11.61 6.50 -6.29
C MET A 118 12.13 5.44 -7.27
N ALA A 119 12.73 5.82 -8.38
CA ALA A 119 13.19 4.87 -9.40
C ALA A 119 14.33 3.99 -8.89
N SER A 120 15.32 4.58 -8.21
CA SER A 120 16.47 3.84 -7.63
C SER A 120 16.05 3.02 -6.44
N GLU A 121 15.17 3.54 -5.58
CA GLU A 121 14.61 2.82 -4.43
C GLU A 121 13.75 1.63 -4.89
N ALA A 122 12.93 1.81 -5.93
CA ALA A 122 12.11 0.75 -6.49
C ALA A 122 12.96 -0.40 -7.05
N ALA A 123 14.03 -0.09 -7.79
CA ALA A 123 14.95 -1.10 -8.32
C ALA A 123 15.65 -1.88 -7.19
N ARG A 124 16.13 -1.18 -6.16
CA ARG A 124 16.81 -1.80 -5.02
C ARG A 124 15.85 -2.65 -4.18
N THR A 125 14.69 -2.14 -3.84
CA THR A 125 13.70 -2.90 -3.05
C THR A 125 13.15 -4.10 -3.81
N LEU A 126 13.03 -3.99 -5.14
CA LEU A 126 12.69 -5.13 -5.99
C LEU A 126 13.77 -6.22 -5.90
N ALA A 127 15.05 -5.86 -5.99
CA ALA A 127 16.13 -6.82 -5.89
C ALA A 127 16.14 -7.53 -4.52
N LEU A 128 15.93 -6.78 -3.43
CA LEU A 128 15.83 -7.36 -2.07
C LEU A 128 14.62 -8.28 -1.92
N ARG A 129 13.47 -7.91 -2.47
CA ARG A 129 12.28 -8.77 -2.48
C ARG A 129 12.52 -10.07 -3.25
N GLU A 130 13.14 -9.99 -4.42
CA GLU A 130 13.45 -11.19 -5.21
C GLU A 130 14.49 -12.09 -4.53
N ARG A 131 15.49 -11.50 -3.85
CA ARG A 131 16.42 -12.26 -3.01
C ARG A 131 15.70 -13.03 -1.91
N LEU A 132 14.79 -12.34 -1.18
CA LEU A 132 13.96 -12.97 -0.15
C LEU A 132 13.11 -14.11 -0.73
N ARG A 133 12.43 -13.86 -1.85
CA ARG A 133 11.59 -14.85 -2.52
C ARG A 133 12.40 -16.10 -2.91
N GLN A 134 13.57 -15.88 -3.53
CA GLN A 134 14.46 -16.97 -3.96
C GLN A 134 15.01 -17.79 -2.79
N GLY A 135 15.17 -17.18 -1.61
CA GLY A 135 15.58 -17.88 -0.41
C GLY A 135 14.61 -18.97 0.05
N PHE A 136 13.36 -18.89 -0.40
CA PHE A 136 12.33 -19.90 -0.08
C PHE A 136 12.01 -20.85 -1.24
N ASP A 137 12.68 -20.74 -2.41
CA ASP A 137 12.38 -21.55 -3.60
C ASP A 137 12.62 -23.06 -3.39
N ASP A 138 13.53 -23.44 -2.50
CA ASP A 138 13.84 -24.83 -2.17
C ASP A 138 12.94 -25.42 -1.05
N MET A 139 12.06 -24.60 -0.47
CA MET A 139 11.13 -25.06 0.58
C MET A 139 9.87 -25.64 -0.04
N GLU A 140 9.52 -26.87 0.36
CA GLU A 140 8.26 -27.48 -0.02
C GLU A 140 7.07 -26.77 0.66
N GLU A 141 5.92 -26.71 0.00
CA GLU A 141 4.67 -26.17 0.54
C GLU A 141 4.73 -24.69 0.94
N VAL A 142 5.58 -23.91 0.25
CA VAL A 142 5.66 -22.45 0.38
C VAL A 142 5.12 -21.80 -0.89
N TYR A 143 4.18 -20.87 -0.74
CA TYR A 143 3.45 -20.27 -1.86
C TYR A 143 3.48 -18.75 -1.79
N VAL A 144 3.81 -18.10 -2.91
CA VAL A 144 3.70 -16.64 -3.05
C VAL A 144 2.26 -16.27 -3.43
N ASN A 145 1.68 -15.31 -2.71
CA ASN A 145 0.30 -14.87 -2.90
C ASN A 145 0.21 -13.61 -3.75
N GLY A 146 -0.66 -13.64 -4.75
CA GLY A 146 -0.88 -12.54 -5.68
C GLY A 146 -0.08 -12.63 -6.99
N ASP A 147 -0.29 -11.65 -7.86
CA ASP A 147 0.39 -11.57 -9.16
C ASP A 147 1.71 -10.80 -9.04
N LEU A 148 2.84 -11.45 -9.26
CA LEU A 148 4.16 -10.83 -9.20
C LEU A 148 4.48 -9.93 -10.42
N ASN A 149 3.71 -10.01 -11.52
CA ASN A 149 3.92 -9.16 -12.70
C ASN A 149 3.33 -7.75 -12.49
N ALA A 150 2.18 -7.66 -11.82
CA ALA A 150 1.54 -6.41 -11.46
C ALA A 150 1.70 -6.17 -9.96
N HIS A 151 2.92 -5.83 -9.52
CA HIS A 151 3.26 -5.84 -8.10
C HIS A 151 4.17 -4.67 -7.69
N VAL A 152 3.93 -4.12 -6.50
CA VAL A 152 4.79 -3.08 -5.92
C VAL A 152 6.15 -3.67 -5.47
N PRO A 153 7.26 -2.95 -5.61
CA PRO A 153 8.60 -3.53 -5.39
C PRO A 153 8.86 -4.09 -3.99
N GLY A 154 8.38 -3.43 -2.95
CA GLY A 154 8.82 -3.68 -1.58
C GLY A 154 7.89 -4.52 -0.70
N ILE A 155 6.88 -5.19 -1.26
CA ILE A 155 5.96 -6.04 -0.50
C ILE A 155 5.97 -7.44 -1.12
N ILE A 156 5.86 -8.48 -0.30
CA ILE A 156 5.56 -9.84 -0.74
C ILE A 156 4.75 -10.54 0.36
N ASN A 157 3.78 -11.33 -0.04
CA ASN A 157 2.99 -12.16 0.86
C ASN A 157 3.27 -13.63 0.55
N ILE A 158 3.63 -14.39 1.56
CA ILE A 158 4.04 -15.80 1.43
C ILE A 158 3.28 -16.63 2.45
N SER A 159 2.71 -17.74 2.00
CA SER A 159 2.09 -18.75 2.86
C SER A 159 3.05 -19.89 3.10
N PHE A 160 3.14 -20.33 4.36
CA PHE A 160 3.93 -21.48 4.81
C PHE A 160 2.97 -22.57 5.28
N ASN A 161 2.65 -23.51 4.41
CA ASN A 161 1.66 -24.55 4.73
C ASN A 161 2.11 -25.38 5.94
N TYR A 162 1.15 -25.89 6.71
CA TYR A 162 1.37 -26.69 7.93
C TYR A 162 2.03 -25.93 9.11
N VAL A 163 2.22 -24.62 9.00
CA VAL A 163 2.75 -23.77 10.09
C VAL A 163 1.73 -22.70 10.42
N GLU A 164 1.40 -22.57 11.69
CA GLU A 164 0.48 -21.53 12.14
C GLU A 164 1.23 -20.18 12.17
N GLY A 165 0.67 -19.15 11.47
CA GLY A 165 1.35 -17.89 11.19
C GLY A 165 1.68 -17.06 12.44
N GLU A 166 0.82 -17.05 13.46
CA GLU A 166 1.10 -16.34 14.71
C GLU A 166 2.26 -17.01 15.46
N SER A 167 2.28 -18.33 15.53
CA SER A 167 3.37 -19.09 16.12
C SER A 167 4.68 -18.83 15.39
N LEU A 168 4.66 -18.74 14.06
CA LEU A 168 5.82 -18.41 13.26
C LEU A 168 6.33 -16.99 13.56
N ILE A 169 5.44 -15.99 13.63
CA ILE A 169 5.80 -14.61 14.03
C ILE A 169 6.43 -14.59 15.43
N MET A 170 5.84 -15.31 16.38
CA MET A 170 6.34 -15.37 17.75
C MET A 170 7.69 -16.07 17.88
N SER A 171 8.00 -17.00 16.98
CA SER A 171 9.29 -17.71 16.96
C SER A 171 10.42 -16.90 16.33
N LEU A 172 10.10 -15.78 15.65
CA LEU A 172 11.03 -14.89 14.95
C LEU A 172 11.04 -13.46 15.55
N PRO A 173 11.37 -13.30 16.85
CA PRO A 173 11.25 -12.01 17.53
C PRO A 173 12.21 -10.94 16.99
N GLU A 174 13.22 -11.34 16.23
CA GLU A 174 14.21 -10.44 15.65
C GLU A 174 13.74 -9.81 14.33
N ILE A 175 12.64 -10.34 13.75
CA ILE A 175 12.09 -9.87 12.48
C ILE A 175 10.72 -9.25 12.69
N ALA A 176 10.55 -7.99 12.28
CA ALA A 176 9.27 -7.31 12.33
C ALA A 176 8.39 -7.76 11.15
N LEU A 177 7.66 -8.85 11.34
CA LEU A 177 6.72 -9.43 10.39
C LEU A 177 5.28 -8.98 10.67
N SER A 178 4.39 -9.22 9.71
CA SER A 178 2.96 -9.00 9.86
C SER A 178 2.20 -10.18 9.26
N SER A 179 1.23 -10.70 10.00
CA SER A 179 0.15 -11.47 9.39
C SER A 179 -0.57 -10.57 8.38
N GLY A 180 -1.03 -11.09 7.25
CA GLY A 180 -1.63 -10.31 6.16
C GLY A 180 -2.68 -9.29 6.61
N SER A 181 -3.45 -9.59 7.65
CA SER A 181 -4.55 -8.78 8.17
C SER A 181 -4.13 -7.79 9.28
N ALA A 182 -3.07 -7.02 9.10
CA ALA A 182 -2.57 -6.06 10.11
C ALA A 182 -3.63 -5.05 10.64
N CYS A 183 -4.72 -4.82 9.91
CA CYS A 183 -5.83 -3.96 10.34
C CYS A 183 -6.89 -4.71 11.17
N THR A 184 -6.89 -6.03 11.16
CA THR A 184 -7.83 -6.90 11.88
C THR A 184 -7.12 -7.81 12.90
N SER A 185 -5.95 -7.41 13.37
CA SER A 185 -5.12 -8.16 14.33
C SER A 185 -5.82 -8.54 15.64
N ALA A 186 -7.05 -8.10 15.84
CA ALA A 186 -7.92 -8.50 16.96
C ALA A 186 -8.94 -9.60 16.57
N SER A 187 -9.02 -10.02 15.31
CA SER A 187 -9.93 -11.07 14.87
C SER A 187 -9.16 -12.36 14.59
N LEU A 188 -9.67 -13.47 15.10
CA LEU A 188 -9.19 -14.83 14.80
C LEU A 188 -9.55 -15.27 13.37
N GLU A 189 -10.12 -14.37 12.53
CA GLU A 189 -10.52 -14.71 11.17
C GLU A 189 -9.37 -14.52 10.19
N PRO A 190 -9.19 -15.46 9.23
CA PRO A 190 -8.20 -15.33 8.18
C PRO A 190 -8.50 -14.15 7.26
N SER A 191 -7.48 -13.66 6.58
CA SER A 191 -7.59 -12.53 5.66
C SER A 191 -8.67 -12.75 4.61
N TYR A 192 -9.64 -11.83 4.52
CA TYR A 192 -10.65 -11.83 3.46
C TYR A 192 -10.03 -11.61 2.07
N VAL A 193 -8.85 -10.99 1.98
CA VAL A 193 -8.10 -10.81 0.73
C VAL A 193 -7.61 -12.16 0.22
N LEU A 194 -6.98 -12.95 1.09
CA LEU A 194 -6.46 -14.27 0.74
C LEU A 194 -7.59 -15.25 0.43
N ARG A 195 -8.70 -15.19 1.18
CA ARG A 195 -9.92 -15.94 0.85
C ARG A 195 -10.47 -15.56 -0.53
N ALA A 196 -10.45 -14.28 -0.90
CA ALA A 196 -10.90 -13.82 -2.22
C ALA A 196 -10.01 -14.34 -3.36
N LEU A 197 -8.75 -14.68 -3.08
CA LEU A 197 -7.86 -15.39 -4.02
C LEU A 197 -8.18 -16.89 -4.15
N GLY A 198 -9.16 -17.42 -3.39
CA GLY A 198 -9.54 -18.83 -3.40
C GLY A 198 -8.77 -19.71 -2.43
N MET A 199 -8.01 -19.11 -1.50
CA MET A 199 -7.28 -19.85 -0.48
C MET A 199 -8.23 -20.39 0.59
N ASN A 200 -7.95 -21.58 1.10
CA ASN A 200 -8.61 -22.09 2.29
C ASN A 200 -8.16 -21.36 3.55
N ASP A 201 -8.90 -21.48 4.63
CA ASP A 201 -8.66 -20.75 5.87
C ASP A 201 -7.32 -21.12 6.51
N GLU A 202 -6.93 -22.39 6.45
CA GLU A 202 -5.67 -22.88 7.02
C GLU A 202 -4.45 -22.23 6.35
N LEU A 203 -4.41 -22.25 5.02
CA LEU A 203 -3.32 -21.63 4.26
C LEU A 203 -3.33 -20.09 4.39
N ALA A 204 -4.52 -19.46 4.50
CA ALA A 204 -4.62 -18.03 4.72
C ALA A 204 -4.11 -17.61 6.11
N HIS A 205 -4.29 -18.44 7.15
CA HIS A 205 -3.73 -18.22 8.48
C HIS A 205 -2.21 -18.41 8.53
N SER A 206 -1.64 -19.24 7.67
CA SER A 206 -0.20 -19.49 7.59
C SER A 206 0.55 -18.43 6.76
N SER A 207 -0.13 -17.35 6.36
CA SER A 207 0.43 -16.34 5.46
C SER A 207 1.09 -15.19 6.22
N LEU A 208 2.28 -14.81 5.78
CA LEU A 208 3.04 -13.69 6.30
C LEU A 208 3.30 -12.65 5.21
N ARG A 209 3.15 -11.37 5.56
CA ARG A 209 3.59 -10.27 4.72
C ARG A 209 5.00 -9.83 5.12
N PHE A 210 5.91 -9.91 4.18
CA PHE A 210 7.23 -9.31 4.26
C PHE A 210 7.22 -7.95 3.57
N SER A 211 7.92 -6.99 4.17
CA SER A 211 8.04 -5.65 3.60
C SER A 211 9.50 -5.20 3.70
N VAL A 212 10.09 -4.90 2.55
CA VAL A 212 11.42 -4.31 2.44
C VAL A 212 11.29 -2.84 2.06
N GLY A 213 12.18 -2.01 2.57
CA GLY A 213 12.09 -0.56 2.38
C GLY A 213 13.43 0.12 2.18
N ARG A 214 13.43 1.45 2.33
CA ARG A 214 14.59 2.31 2.09
C ARG A 214 15.83 1.90 2.87
N PHE A 215 15.67 1.43 4.09
CA PHE A 215 16.77 1.14 5.00
C PHE A 215 17.08 -0.35 5.13
N THR A 216 16.32 -1.23 4.47
CA THR A 216 16.57 -2.67 4.47
C THR A 216 17.86 -2.97 3.71
N THR A 217 18.72 -3.78 4.31
CA THR A 217 19.99 -4.25 3.74
C THR A 217 19.87 -5.68 3.18
N GLU A 218 20.91 -6.14 2.50
CA GLU A 218 21.00 -7.55 2.07
C GLU A 218 21.15 -8.48 3.27
N GLU A 219 21.91 -8.04 4.30
CA GLU A 219 22.08 -8.79 5.54
C GLU A 219 20.76 -8.99 6.29
N ASP A 220 19.88 -7.96 6.31
CA ASP A 220 18.54 -8.09 6.90
C ASP A 220 17.70 -9.15 6.17
N VAL A 221 17.82 -9.20 4.84
CA VAL A 221 17.10 -10.19 4.01
C VAL A 221 17.68 -11.60 4.21
N ASP A 222 19.01 -11.74 4.23
CA ASP A 222 19.67 -13.03 4.47
C ASP A 222 19.36 -13.58 5.87
N GLY A 223 19.26 -12.70 6.85
CA GLY A 223 18.86 -13.08 8.21
C GLY A 223 17.38 -13.46 8.34
N ALA A 224 16.55 -13.12 7.36
CA ALA A 224 15.13 -13.46 7.33
C ALA A 224 14.82 -14.75 6.56
N ILE A 225 15.77 -15.26 5.77
CA ILE A 225 15.71 -16.53 5.05
C ILE A 225 16.14 -17.67 5.97
#